data_1cf901c3251f86407bd3191912f615b1
#
_entry.id   1cf901c3251f86407bd3191912f615b1
#
_cell.length_a   1.000
_cell.length_b   1.000
_cell.length_c   1.000
_cell.angle_alpha   90.00
_cell.angle_beta   90.00
_cell.angle_gamma   90.00
#
_symmetry.space_group_name_H-M   'P 1'
#
loop_
_entity.id
_entity.type
_entity.pdbx_description
1 polymer ?
#
loop_
_entity_poly.entity_id
_entity_poly.type
_entity_poly.pdbx_seq_one_letter_code
_entity_poly.pdbx_strand_id
1 'polypeptide(L)'
;MSRDICIFQSFLTPAHKAQITAAAEAAGMTPYFFTKDQFNAARDCVQHCEVLYAASPDLLRTAPATLKWYCASSAGVDAYCRDESLFANPNCLLSNSNAYGVTIAEHTIMVTLMLLRQMPAYLDAARAHRWAAPAPVRSIHGCRVTILGTGDLGGNIARRMRGMGAEKIIGLSRSGKAREAGIFDETYPISQLDRLLSDTELLVMALPNTPETVNILNRERIARLPKEAIVINVGRGNALDQAALAEALNTDHIAGAALDVVDPEPLPENDPLWDTKHLILTPHISGNLTLGYTCDRNVELFCEDLANYAAGRPLSHLVDRKRGY
;
A
#
# COMPACT_ATOMS: atom_id res chain seq x y z
N MET A 1 13.79 -29.21 19.31
CA MET A 1 13.93 -27.77 19.30
C MET A 1 12.56 -27.21 19.56
N SER A 2 12.47 -26.21 20.45
CA SER A 2 11.21 -25.52 20.73
C SER A 2 10.71 -24.85 19.43
N ARG A 3 9.44 -25.03 19.08
CA ARG A 3 8.80 -24.38 17.93
C ARG A 3 8.09 -23.14 18.44
N ASP A 4 8.86 -22.09 18.73
CA ASP A 4 8.36 -20.87 19.36
C ASP A 4 8.12 -19.77 18.33
N ILE A 5 7.14 -18.90 18.64
CA ILE A 5 6.77 -17.75 17.83
C ILE A 5 7.00 -16.47 18.64
N CYS A 6 7.83 -15.57 18.17
CA CYS A 6 7.92 -14.22 18.70
C CYS A 6 6.92 -13.31 17.98
N ILE A 7 6.02 -12.67 18.73
CA ILE A 7 4.99 -11.76 18.21
C ILE A 7 5.26 -10.38 18.80
N PHE A 8 5.71 -9.46 17.94
CA PHE A 8 6.05 -8.09 18.32
C PHE A 8 5.10 -7.10 17.65
N GLN A 9 3.91 -6.95 18.25
CA GLN A 9 2.80 -6.16 17.71
C GLN A 9 2.07 -5.41 18.82
N SER A 10 1.83 -4.11 18.63
CA SER A 10 1.15 -3.26 19.63
C SER A 10 -0.36 -3.13 19.43
N PHE A 11 -0.91 -3.57 18.28
CA PHE A 11 -2.33 -3.45 17.97
C PHE A 11 -3.19 -4.61 18.49
N LEU A 12 -2.58 -5.68 19.01
CA LEU A 12 -3.28 -6.90 19.36
C LEU A 12 -4.19 -6.72 20.58
N THR A 13 -5.47 -7.00 20.40
CA THR A 13 -6.46 -7.12 21.48
C THR A 13 -6.35 -8.47 22.21
N PRO A 14 -6.99 -8.64 23.38
CA PRO A 14 -7.10 -9.96 24.03
C PRO A 14 -7.71 -11.04 23.11
N ALA A 15 -8.70 -10.69 22.28
CA ALA A 15 -9.31 -11.60 21.31
C ALA A 15 -8.31 -12.06 20.25
N HIS A 16 -7.51 -11.13 19.69
CA HIS A 16 -6.44 -11.44 18.74
C HIS A 16 -5.40 -12.39 19.34
N LYS A 17 -4.98 -12.14 20.59
CA LYS A 17 -4.03 -13.00 21.29
C LYS A 17 -4.59 -14.41 21.47
N ALA A 18 -5.86 -14.53 21.86
CA ALA A 18 -6.53 -15.83 22.00
C ALA A 18 -6.60 -16.57 20.65
N GLN A 19 -6.96 -15.88 19.56
CA GLN A 19 -6.99 -16.46 18.21
C GLN A 19 -5.62 -16.96 17.77
N ILE A 20 -4.56 -16.15 17.95
CA ILE A 20 -3.19 -16.54 17.61
C ILE A 20 -2.72 -17.70 18.47
N THR A 21 -3.05 -17.70 19.76
CA THR A 21 -2.69 -18.79 20.69
C THR A 21 -3.31 -20.11 20.22
N ALA A 22 -4.61 -20.10 19.91
CA ALA A 22 -5.30 -21.31 19.41
C ALA A 22 -4.69 -21.81 18.08
N ALA A 23 -4.35 -20.92 17.16
CA ALA A 23 -3.71 -21.27 15.90
C ALA A 23 -2.29 -21.84 16.12
N ALA A 24 -1.52 -21.27 17.06
CA ALA A 24 -0.18 -21.73 17.41
C ALA A 24 -0.22 -23.10 18.07
N GLU A 25 -1.12 -23.33 19.02
CA GLU A 25 -1.31 -24.62 19.67
C GLU A 25 -1.67 -25.71 18.65
N ALA A 26 -2.60 -25.42 17.72
CA ALA A 26 -2.95 -26.33 16.62
C ALA A 26 -1.75 -26.63 15.70
N ALA A 27 -0.81 -25.70 15.58
CA ALA A 27 0.44 -25.85 14.82
C ALA A 27 1.56 -26.55 15.63
N GLY A 28 1.33 -26.88 16.91
CA GLY A 28 2.34 -27.40 17.83
C GLY A 28 3.43 -26.39 18.16
N MET A 29 3.07 -25.11 18.28
CA MET A 29 3.98 -23.99 18.53
C MET A 29 3.52 -23.17 19.75
N THR A 30 4.47 -22.44 20.37
CA THR A 30 4.19 -21.59 21.54
C THR A 30 4.36 -20.12 21.18
N PRO A 31 3.31 -19.28 21.30
CA PRO A 31 3.39 -17.85 20.99
C PRO A 31 3.81 -17.02 22.22
N TYR A 32 4.72 -16.08 22.02
CA TYR A 32 5.16 -15.07 23.01
C TYR A 32 4.84 -13.68 22.48
N PHE A 33 4.12 -12.88 23.24
CA PHE A 33 3.59 -11.57 22.83
C PHE A 33 4.35 -10.43 23.47
N PHE A 34 4.78 -9.48 22.65
CA PHE A 34 5.49 -8.27 23.05
C PHE A 34 4.92 -7.04 22.37
N THR A 35 5.00 -5.90 23.04
CA THR A 35 4.67 -4.57 22.52
C THR A 35 5.94 -3.73 22.31
N LYS A 36 5.84 -2.56 21.67
CA LYS A 36 7.02 -1.73 21.32
C LYS A 36 7.92 -1.38 22.51
N ASP A 37 7.33 -1.18 23.69
CA ASP A 37 8.04 -0.91 24.96
C ASP A 37 8.84 -2.11 25.49
N GLN A 38 8.58 -3.31 24.98
CA GLN A 38 9.21 -4.56 25.37
C GLN A 38 10.26 -5.05 24.37
N PHE A 39 10.90 -4.14 23.62
CA PHE A 39 11.85 -4.50 22.55
C PHE A 39 12.98 -5.43 23.02
N ASN A 40 13.58 -5.16 24.18
CA ASN A 40 14.68 -5.99 24.71
C ASN A 40 14.20 -7.42 25.02
N ALA A 41 13.03 -7.58 25.61
CA ALA A 41 12.45 -8.89 25.90
C ALA A 41 12.10 -9.66 24.60
N ALA A 42 11.58 -8.96 23.60
CA ALA A 42 11.31 -9.53 22.27
C ALA A 42 12.63 -9.96 21.58
N ARG A 43 13.69 -9.15 21.67
CA ARG A 43 15.02 -9.47 21.15
C ARG A 43 15.62 -10.73 21.79
N ASP A 44 15.44 -10.88 23.09
CA ASP A 44 15.94 -12.08 23.78
C ASP A 44 15.11 -13.32 23.44
N CYS A 45 13.77 -13.14 23.29
CA CYS A 45 12.87 -14.23 22.89
C CYS A 45 13.15 -14.71 21.47
N VAL A 46 13.37 -13.82 20.50
CA VAL A 46 13.55 -14.18 19.09
C VAL A 46 14.77 -15.09 18.87
N GLN A 47 15.75 -15.10 19.78
CA GLN A 47 16.94 -15.98 19.72
C GLN A 47 16.58 -17.46 19.73
N HIS A 48 15.40 -17.82 20.21
CA HIS A 48 14.94 -19.19 20.35
C HIS A 48 13.73 -19.52 19.46
N CYS A 49 13.24 -18.53 18.70
CA CYS A 49 12.03 -18.67 17.91
C CYS A 49 12.29 -19.16 16.48
N GLU A 50 11.32 -19.90 15.97
CA GLU A 50 11.29 -20.37 14.58
C GLU A 50 10.56 -19.35 13.66
N VAL A 51 9.60 -18.61 14.24
CA VAL A 51 8.76 -17.61 13.53
C VAL A 51 8.81 -16.26 14.24
N LEU A 52 8.89 -15.20 13.47
CA LEU A 52 8.75 -13.81 13.95
C LEU A 52 7.61 -13.12 13.21
N TYR A 53 6.61 -12.66 13.96
CA TYR A 53 5.51 -11.81 13.45
C TYR A 53 5.68 -10.38 13.95
N ALA A 54 6.13 -9.48 13.06
CA ALA A 54 6.50 -8.12 13.42
C ALA A 54 6.42 -7.15 12.23
N ALA A 55 6.49 -5.84 12.52
CA ALA A 55 6.83 -4.78 11.56
C ALA A 55 8.07 -4.03 12.07
N SER A 56 9.19 -4.74 12.25
CA SER A 56 10.41 -4.19 12.86
C SER A 56 11.66 -4.74 12.17
N PRO A 57 12.28 -3.97 11.25
CA PRO A 57 13.57 -4.33 10.68
C PRO A 57 14.65 -4.47 11.74
N ASP A 58 14.63 -3.64 12.79
CA ASP A 58 15.62 -3.68 13.87
C ASP A 58 15.54 -4.98 14.68
N LEU A 59 14.34 -5.46 14.97
CA LEU A 59 14.19 -6.74 15.65
C LEU A 59 14.60 -7.90 14.74
N LEU A 60 14.24 -7.87 13.45
CA LEU A 60 14.63 -8.88 12.47
C LEU A 60 16.16 -8.97 12.35
N ARG A 61 16.87 -7.84 12.34
CA ARG A 61 18.36 -7.79 12.29
C ARG A 61 19.01 -8.52 13.46
N THR A 62 18.32 -8.62 14.58
CA THR A 62 18.83 -9.35 15.76
C THR A 62 18.48 -10.85 15.74
N ALA A 63 17.63 -11.28 14.84
CA ALA A 63 17.17 -12.66 14.79
C ALA A 63 18.31 -13.62 14.36
N PRO A 64 18.35 -14.85 14.90
CA PRO A 64 19.42 -15.80 14.60
C PRO A 64 19.19 -16.48 13.24
N ALA A 65 20.23 -17.18 12.75
CA ALA A 65 20.13 -17.99 11.53
C ALA A 65 19.16 -19.18 11.64
N THR A 66 18.64 -19.47 12.83
CA THR A 66 17.59 -20.49 13.07
C THR A 66 16.19 -19.99 12.80
N LEU A 67 15.97 -18.66 12.61
CA LEU A 67 14.68 -18.10 12.21
C LEU A 67 14.33 -18.60 10.81
N LYS A 68 13.15 -19.21 10.66
CA LYS A 68 12.71 -19.80 9.39
C LYS A 68 11.66 -18.97 8.65
N TRP A 69 10.85 -18.21 9.39
CA TRP A 69 9.80 -17.40 8.80
C TRP A 69 9.66 -16.06 9.52
N TYR A 70 9.77 -14.97 8.74
CA TYR A 70 9.41 -13.61 9.14
C TYR A 70 8.09 -13.22 8.46
N CYS A 71 7.06 -12.96 9.26
CA CYS A 71 5.78 -12.44 8.81
C CYS A 71 5.74 -10.93 9.08
N ALA A 72 5.79 -10.12 8.02
CA ALA A 72 5.63 -8.69 8.13
C ALA A 72 4.15 -8.34 8.23
N SER A 73 3.75 -7.58 9.26
CA SER A 73 2.37 -7.07 9.37
C SER A 73 2.07 -5.90 8.42
N SER A 74 3.03 -5.44 7.62
CA SER A 74 2.89 -4.41 6.60
C SER A 74 2.59 -5.01 5.22
N ALA A 75 1.93 -4.23 4.34
CA ALA A 75 1.76 -4.60 2.93
C ALA A 75 3.07 -4.40 2.13
N GLY A 76 3.74 -3.26 2.34
CA GLY A 76 5.03 -2.97 1.71
C GLY A 76 6.17 -3.71 2.41
N VAL A 77 6.99 -4.38 1.63
CA VAL A 77 8.12 -5.19 2.08
C VAL A 77 9.42 -4.87 1.37
N ASP A 78 9.43 -3.84 0.55
CA ASP A 78 10.59 -3.43 -0.25
C ASP A 78 11.84 -3.14 0.59
N ALA A 79 11.70 -2.58 1.79
CA ALA A 79 12.82 -2.38 2.72
C ALA A 79 13.46 -3.71 3.15
N TYR A 80 12.66 -4.75 3.38
CA TYR A 80 13.14 -6.09 3.72
C TYR A 80 13.77 -6.83 2.53
N CYS A 81 13.36 -6.48 1.31
CA CYS A 81 13.88 -7.11 0.09
C CYS A 81 15.18 -6.46 -0.38
N ARG A 82 15.40 -5.15 -0.10
CA ARG A 82 16.60 -4.42 -0.50
C ARG A 82 17.80 -4.68 0.39
N ASP A 83 17.56 -4.91 1.68
CA ASP A 83 18.63 -5.13 2.66
C ASP A 83 18.68 -6.62 3.05
N GLU A 84 19.45 -7.38 2.29
CA GLU A 84 19.64 -8.82 2.55
C GLU A 84 20.31 -9.07 3.91
N SER A 85 21.05 -8.09 4.47
CA SER A 85 21.71 -8.20 5.77
C SER A 85 20.76 -8.29 6.96
N LEU A 86 19.47 -7.95 6.75
CA LEU A 86 18.41 -8.13 7.75
C LEU A 86 18.17 -9.61 8.13
N PHE A 87 18.54 -10.53 7.24
CA PHE A 87 18.24 -11.94 7.41
C PHE A 87 19.54 -12.72 7.66
N ALA A 88 19.81 -13.09 8.90
CA ALA A 88 20.91 -14.01 9.22
C ALA A 88 20.74 -15.38 8.54
N ASN A 89 19.50 -15.80 8.24
CA ASN A 89 19.18 -16.97 7.45
C ASN A 89 18.77 -16.53 6.03
N PRO A 90 19.57 -16.77 4.99
CA PRO A 90 19.21 -16.40 3.62
C PRO A 90 17.96 -17.14 3.08
N ASN A 91 17.63 -18.30 3.67
CA ASN A 91 16.44 -19.09 3.33
C ASN A 91 15.22 -18.78 4.21
N CYS A 92 15.30 -17.77 5.08
CA CYS A 92 14.15 -17.36 5.88
C CYS A 92 13.01 -16.92 4.94
N LEU A 93 11.84 -17.51 5.12
CA LEU A 93 10.64 -17.12 4.40
C LEU A 93 10.25 -15.70 4.82
N LEU A 94 9.84 -14.89 3.86
CA LEU A 94 9.23 -13.57 4.10
C LEU A 94 7.79 -13.62 3.61
N SER A 95 6.83 -13.31 4.47
CA SER A 95 5.46 -13.05 4.06
C SER A 95 5.04 -11.64 4.46
N ASN A 96 4.03 -11.09 3.77
CA ASN A 96 3.48 -9.77 4.05
C ASN A 96 1.97 -9.86 4.35
N SER A 97 1.37 -8.71 4.61
CA SER A 97 -0.07 -8.61 4.86
C SER A 97 -0.75 -7.77 3.78
N ASN A 98 -1.86 -8.27 3.21
CA ASN A 98 -2.74 -7.52 2.31
C ASN A 98 -4.03 -7.03 3.02
N ALA A 99 -3.99 -6.83 4.34
CA ALA A 99 -5.13 -6.40 5.13
C ALA A 99 -5.60 -4.96 4.86
N TYR A 100 -4.83 -4.18 4.12
CA TYR A 100 -5.00 -2.73 3.97
C TYR A 100 -5.88 -2.30 2.80
N GLY A 101 -6.33 -3.23 1.97
CA GLY A 101 -7.05 -2.93 0.74
C GLY A 101 -8.31 -2.08 0.94
N VAL A 102 -9.03 -2.28 2.06
CA VAL A 102 -10.25 -1.50 2.39
C VAL A 102 -9.90 -0.05 2.71
N THR A 103 -9.01 0.17 3.70
CA THR A 103 -8.65 1.51 4.17
C THR A 103 -8.03 2.37 3.08
N ILE A 104 -7.07 1.81 2.33
CA ILE A 104 -6.40 2.54 1.25
C ILE A 104 -7.38 2.86 0.11
N ALA A 105 -8.29 1.94 -0.21
CA ALA A 105 -9.28 2.20 -1.24
C ALA A 105 -10.29 3.30 -0.81
N GLU A 106 -10.70 3.35 0.45
CA GLU A 106 -11.54 4.43 0.99
C GLU A 106 -10.81 5.77 0.98
N HIS A 107 -9.54 5.80 1.37
CA HIS A 107 -8.69 6.98 1.24
C HIS A 107 -8.61 7.45 -0.22
N THR A 108 -8.39 6.52 -1.17
CA THR A 108 -8.35 6.82 -2.60
C THR A 108 -9.65 7.48 -3.09
N ILE A 109 -10.81 6.95 -2.68
CA ILE A 109 -12.11 7.55 -3.01
C ILE A 109 -12.26 8.94 -2.38
N MET A 110 -11.89 9.11 -1.11
CA MET A 110 -11.95 10.38 -0.41
C MET A 110 -11.15 11.46 -1.15
N VAL A 111 -9.87 11.25 -1.41
CA VAL A 111 -9.03 12.25 -2.08
C VAL A 111 -9.47 12.50 -3.53
N THR A 112 -9.98 11.47 -4.22
CA THR A 112 -10.58 11.62 -5.55
C THR A 112 -11.76 12.59 -5.51
N LEU A 113 -12.70 12.39 -4.60
CA LEU A 113 -13.86 13.26 -4.44
C LEU A 113 -13.47 14.68 -4.01
N MET A 114 -12.47 14.80 -3.13
CA MET A 114 -11.95 16.13 -2.74
C MET A 114 -11.42 16.90 -3.95
N LEU A 115 -10.66 16.27 -4.83
CA LEU A 115 -10.14 16.91 -6.04
C LEU A 115 -11.25 17.23 -7.06
N LEU A 116 -12.13 16.27 -7.35
CA LEU A 116 -13.26 16.45 -8.28
C LEU A 116 -14.22 17.57 -7.84
N ARG A 117 -14.31 17.84 -6.54
CA ARG A 117 -15.17 18.87 -5.95
C ARG A 117 -14.41 20.13 -5.53
N GLN A 118 -13.12 20.23 -5.86
CA GLN A 118 -12.26 21.36 -5.50
C GLN A 118 -12.29 21.71 -4.00
N MET A 119 -12.42 20.68 -3.16
CA MET A 119 -12.56 20.83 -1.70
C MET A 119 -11.39 21.59 -1.04
N PRO A 120 -10.10 21.44 -1.46
CA PRO A 120 -9.02 22.24 -0.88
C PRO A 120 -9.30 23.75 -0.97
N ALA A 121 -9.70 24.26 -2.12
CA ALA A 121 -10.01 25.67 -2.31
C ALA A 121 -11.22 26.15 -1.47
N TYR A 122 -12.25 25.31 -1.31
CA TYR A 122 -13.39 25.63 -0.43
C TYR A 122 -12.99 25.62 1.05
N LEU A 123 -12.14 24.71 1.47
CA LEU A 123 -11.62 24.67 2.84
C LEU A 123 -10.79 25.93 3.15
N ASP A 124 -9.97 26.40 2.23
CA ASP A 124 -9.18 27.62 2.39
C ASP A 124 -10.08 28.87 2.40
N ALA A 125 -11.10 28.90 1.54
CA ALA A 125 -12.09 29.97 1.58
C ALA A 125 -12.84 30.01 2.92
N ALA A 126 -13.25 28.84 3.46
CA ALA A 126 -13.92 28.76 4.74
C ALA A 126 -13.01 29.21 5.91
N ARG A 127 -11.73 28.79 5.91
CA ARG A 127 -10.74 29.28 6.90
C ARG A 127 -10.55 30.81 6.84
N ALA A 128 -10.65 31.38 5.64
CA ALA A 128 -10.58 32.81 5.42
C ALA A 128 -11.92 33.52 5.63
N HIS A 129 -12.94 32.88 6.18
CA HIS A 129 -14.30 33.38 6.40
C HIS A 129 -14.94 33.95 5.10
N ARG A 130 -14.66 33.33 3.97
CA ARG A 130 -15.14 33.73 2.66
C ARG A 130 -16.14 32.72 2.10
N TRP A 131 -17.33 33.20 1.73
CA TRP A 131 -18.32 32.41 1.00
C TRP A 131 -17.94 32.39 -0.48
N ALA A 132 -17.25 31.27 -0.90
CA ALA A 132 -16.78 31.11 -2.26
C ALA A 132 -17.93 30.82 -3.25
N ALA A 133 -17.80 31.30 -4.47
CA ALA A 133 -18.71 30.97 -5.56
C ALA A 133 -18.61 29.47 -5.93
N PRO A 134 -19.70 28.83 -6.40
CA PRO A 134 -19.66 27.44 -6.80
C PRO A 134 -18.77 27.23 -8.03
N ALA A 135 -17.92 26.21 -7.98
CA ALA A 135 -17.12 25.73 -9.09
C ALA A 135 -17.86 24.63 -9.87
N PRO A 136 -17.46 24.36 -11.14
CA PRO A 136 -18.00 23.23 -11.89
C PRO A 136 -17.86 21.92 -11.15
N VAL A 137 -18.93 21.13 -11.12
CA VAL A 137 -18.96 19.82 -10.45
C VAL A 137 -18.47 18.74 -11.38
N ARG A 138 -17.52 17.92 -10.91
CA ARG A 138 -17.07 16.69 -11.55
C ARG A 138 -17.38 15.49 -10.66
N SER A 139 -17.47 14.29 -11.23
CA SER A 139 -17.90 13.08 -10.53
C SER A 139 -17.07 11.88 -10.94
N ILE A 140 -16.97 10.85 -10.09
CA ILE A 140 -16.48 9.53 -10.48
C ILE A 140 -17.47 8.86 -11.44
N HIS A 141 -18.76 9.15 -11.31
CA HIS A 141 -19.78 8.66 -12.23
C HIS A 141 -19.44 9.11 -13.66
N GLY A 142 -19.35 8.17 -14.57
CA GLY A 142 -19.01 8.41 -15.98
C GLY A 142 -17.53 8.56 -16.26
N CYS A 143 -16.64 8.55 -15.27
CA CYS A 143 -15.19 8.65 -15.49
C CYS A 143 -14.58 7.37 -16.02
N ARG A 144 -13.50 7.52 -16.82
CA ARG A 144 -12.61 6.45 -17.25
C ARG A 144 -11.42 6.40 -16.31
N VAL A 145 -11.29 5.26 -15.63
CA VAL A 145 -10.30 5.03 -14.57
C VAL A 145 -9.24 4.05 -15.04
N THR A 146 -7.98 4.42 -14.92
CA THR A 146 -6.84 3.52 -15.15
C THR A 146 -6.14 3.25 -13.82
N ILE A 147 -5.98 1.97 -13.47
CA ILE A 147 -5.35 1.54 -12.21
C ILE A 147 -4.07 0.78 -12.52
N LEU A 148 -2.94 1.32 -12.08
CA LEU A 148 -1.64 0.66 -12.16
C LEU A 148 -1.48 -0.25 -10.93
N GLY A 149 -1.51 -1.56 -11.17
CA GLY A 149 -1.54 -2.60 -10.13
C GLY A 149 -2.93 -3.23 -10.02
N THR A 150 -3.06 -4.52 -10.39
CA THR A 150 -4.32 -5.27 -10.38
C THR A 150 -4.36 -6.35 -9.28
N GLY A 151 -3.55 -6.15 -8.24
CA GLY A 151 -3.53 -6.97 -7.03
C GLY A 151 -4.69 -6.67 -6.08
N ASP A 152 -4.51 -7.00 -4.81
CA ASP A 152 -5.53 -6.77 -3.78
C ASP A 152 -5.95 -5.29 -3.69
N LEU A 153 -4.98 -4.38 -3.58
CA LEU A 153 -5.25 -2.95 -3.46
C LEU A 153 -5.98 -2.39 -4.69
N GLY A 154 -5.45 -2.66 -5.89
CA GLY A 154 -6.09 -2.20 -7.14
C GLY A 154 -7.49 -2.77 -7.32
N GLY A 155 -7.73 -4.03 -6.93
CA GLY A 155 -9.05 -4.65 -6.94
C GLY A 155 -10.04 -3.99 -5.97
N ASN A 156 -9.59 -3.67 -4.74
CA ASN A 156 -10.40 -2.95 -3.75
C ASN A 156 -10.78 -1.53 -4.22
N ILE A 157 -9.84 -0.83 -4.87
CA ILE A 157 -10.09 0.49 -5.46
C ILE A 157 -11.09 0.37 -6.62
N ALA A 158 -10.87 -0.57 -7.54
CA ALA A 158 -11.72 -0.78 -8.71
C ALA A 158 -13.19 -1.08 -8.32
N ARG A 159 -13.42 -1.95 -7.31
CA ARG A 159 -14.78 -2.21 -6.81
C ARG A 159 -15.49 -0.95 -6.33
N ARG A 160 -14.78 -0.07 -5.58
CA ARG A 160 -15.36 1.17 -5.07
C ARG A 160 -15.60 2.18 -6.18
N MET A 161 -14.68 2.33 -7.12
CA MET A 161 -14.87 3.17 -8.31
C MET A 161 -16.08 2.69 -9.13
N ARG A 162 -16.25 1.38 -9.29
CA ARG A 162 -17.43 0.78 -9.94
C ARG A 162 -18.70 1.10 -9.16
N GLY A 163 -18.70 0.95 -7.85
CA GLY A 163 -19.84 1.30 -6.98
C GLY A 163 -20.22 2.79 -7.04
N MET A 164 -19.27 3.67 -7.38
CA MET A 164 -19.50 5.10 -7.61
C MET A 164 -19.90 5.43 -9.05
N GLY A 165 -20.07 4.42 -9.92
CA GLY A 165 -20.54 4.58 -11.29
C GLY A 165 -19.48 4.98 -12.30
N ALA A 166 -18.19 4.63 -12.07
CA ALA A 166 -17.16 4.77 -13.11
C ALA A 166 -17.61 4.04 -14.40
N GLU A 167 -17.44 4.70 -15.55
CA GLU A 167 -17.86 4.17 -16.85
C GLU A 167 -17.00 3.00 -17.28
N LYS A 168 -15.68 3.17 -17.16
CA LYS A 168 -14.70 2.16 -17.57
C LYS A 168 -13.54 2.11 -16.57
N ILE A 169 -13.17 0.90 -16.18
CA ILE A 169 -12.05 0.66 -15.27
C ILE A 169 -11.06 -0.28 -15.94
N ILE A 170 -9.87 0.25 -16.26
CA ILE A 170 -8.78 -0.49 -16.91
C ILE A 170 -7.70 -0.78 -15.86
N GLY A 171 -7.26 -2.02 -15.80
CA GLY A 171 -6.18 -2.45 -14.93
C GLY A 171 -4.88 -2.71 -15.69
N LEU A 172 -3.75 -2.24 -15.19
CA LEU A 172 -2.44 -2.60 -15.72
C LEU A 172 -1.61 -3.35 -14.67
N SER A 173 -0.98 -4.42 -15.10
CA SER A 173 -0.06 -5.20 -14.26
C SER A 173 1.08 -5.74 -15.10
N ARG A 174 2.10 -6.31 -14.46
CA ARG A 174 3.20 -6.95 -15.17
C ARG A 174 2.71 -8.03 -16.14
N SER A 175 1.79 -8.89 -15.70
CA SER A 175 1.27 -10.01 -16.49
C SER A 175 0.11 -9.64 -17.41
N GLY A 176 -0.47 -8.46 -17.28
CA GLY A 176 -1.72 -8.07 -17.96
C GLY A 176 -2.96 -8.80 -17.43
N LYS A 177 -2.88 -9.43 -16.26
CA LYS A 177 -3.98 -10.17 -15.65
C LYS A 177 -4.34 -9.57 -14.29
N ALA A 178 -5.63 -9.53 -13.98
CA ALA A 178 -6.10 -9.21 -12.64
C ALA A 178 -5.98 -10.43 -11.71
N ARG A 179 -5.79 -10.17 -10.42
CA ARG A 179 -5.83 -11.22 -9.39
C ARG A 179 -7.21 -11.86 -9.30
N GLU A 180 -8.24 -11.05 -9.46
CA GLU A 180 -9.65 -11.47 -9.41
C GLU A 180 -10.36 -11.10 -10.71
N ALA A 181 -11.08 -12.03 -11.29
CA ALA A 181 -11.80 -11.82 -12.54
C ALA A 181 -13.05 -10.94 -12.37
N GLY A 182 -13.43 -10.19 -13.40
CA GLY A 182 -14.68 -9.44 -13.45
C GLY A 182 -14.69 -8.09 -12.71
N ILE A 183 -13.58 -7.68 -12.08
CA ILE A 183 -13.48 -6.39 -11.39
C ILE A 183 -13.14 -5.26 -12.37
N PHE A 184 -12.24 -5.52 -13.29
CA PHE A 184 -11.82 -4.60 -14.35
C PHE A 184 -12.58 -4.92 -15.64
N ASP A 185 -12.92 -3.90 -16.43
CA ASP A 185 -13.50 -4.10 -17.77
C ASP A 185 -12.46 -4.68 -18.71
N GLU A 186 -11.22 -4.19 -18.60
CA GLU A 186 -10.08 -4.63 -19.39
C GLU A 186 -8.82 -4.67 -18.53
N THR A 187 -7.91 -5.58 -18.86
CA THR A 187 -6.59 -5.61 -18.23
C THR A 187 -5.48 -5.73 -19.28
N TYR A 188 -4.35 -5.05 -19.05
CA TYR A 188 -3.24 -5.02 -19.97
C TYR A 188 -1.89 -5.18 -19.26
N PRO A 189 -0.86 -5.65 -19.97
CA PRO A 189 0.50 -5.54 -19.50
C PRO A 189 0.89 -4.07 -19.30
N ILE A 190 1.72 -3.81 -18.28
CA ILE A 190 2.17 -2.45 -17.93
C ILE A 190 2.89 -1.75 -19.08
N SER A 191 3.51 -2.51 -20.01
CA SER A 191 4.14 -2.00 -21.23
C SER A 191 3.16 -1.30 -22.18
N GLN A 192 1.86 -1.48 -21.99
CA GLN A 192 0.84 -0.82 -22.81
C GLN A 192 0.32 0.50 -22.19
N LEU A 193 0.92 0.98 -21.10
CA LEU A 193 0.50 2.20 -20.40
C LEU A 193 0.41 3.40 -21.35
N ASP A 194 1.41 3.59 -22.20
CA ASP A 194 1.52 4.76 -23.08
C ASP A 194 0.32 4.99 -24.02
N ARG A 195 -0.34 3.92 -24.44
CA ARG A 195 -1.51 4.02 -25.32
C ARG A 195 -2.81 4.37 -24.61
N LEU A 196 -2.85 4.26 -23.26
CA LEU A 196 -4.05 4.46 -22.46
C LEU A 196 -4.10 5.85 -21.82
N LEU A 197 -2.95 6.53 -21.70
CA LEU A 197 -2.83 7.78 -20.94
C LEU A 197 -3.72 8.90 -21.47
N SER A 198 -3.84 9.06 -22.80
CA SER A 198 -4.65 10.12 -23.42
C SER A 198 -6.15 10.02 -23.12
N ASP A 199 -6.63 8.84 -22.76
CA ASP A 199 -8.02 8.56 -22.44
C ASP A 199 -8.29 8.41 -20.94
N THR A 200 -7.27 8.59 -20.10
CA THR A 200 -7.33 8.36 -18.65
C THR A 200 -7.74 9.63 -17.91
N GLU A 201 -8.92 9.66 -17.31
CA GLU A 201 -9.39 10.79 -16.49
C GLU A 201 -8.98 10.65 -15.02
N LEU A 202 -8.97 9.42 -14.51
CA LEU A 202 -8.46 9.10 -13.17
C LEU A 202 -7.34 8.05 -13.30
N LEU A 203 -6.11 8.42 -12.98
CA LEU A 203 -4.97 7.51 -12.91
C LEU A 203 -4.67 7.18 -11.46
N VAL A 204 -4.82 5.92 -11.08
CA VAL A 204 -4.51 5.47 -9.72
C VAL A 204 -3.30 4.55 -9.74
N MET A 205 -2.28 4.88 -8.95
CA MET A 205 -1.04 4.12 -8.84
C MET A 205 -1.04 3.32 -7.53
N ALA A 206 -1.04 1.98 -7.66
CA ALA A 206 -1.03 1.00 -6.57
C ALA A 206 0.05 -0.07 -6.82
N LEU A 207 1.21 0.38 -7.31
CA LEU A 207 2.35 -0.48 -7.69
C LEU A 207 3.30 -0.70 -6.52
N PRO A 208 3.93 -1.88 -6.42
CA PRO A 208 5.06 -2.10 -5.53
C PRO A 208 6.30 -1.35 -6.05
N ASN A 209 7.31 -1.19 -5.20
CA ASN A 209 8.60 -0.64 -5.59
C ASN A 209 9.50 -1.73 -6.17
N THR A 210 9.66 -1.73 -7.47
CA THR A 210 10.57 -2.61 -8.20
C THR A 210 11.38 -1.80 -9.22
N PRO A 211 12.49 -2.31 -9.76
CA PRO A 211 13.23 -1.59 -10.79
C PRO A 211 12.37 -1.17 -11.98
N GLU A 212 11.36 -1.97 -12.35
CA GLU A 212 10.48 -1.70 -13.48
C GLU A 212 9.40 -0.64 -13.18
N THR A 213 9.14 -0.35 -11.91
CA THR A 213 8.12 0.62 -11.50
C THR A 213 8.69 1.97 -11.08
N VAL A 214 10.01 2.07 -10.89
CA VAL A 214 10.68 3.35 -10.63
C VAL A 214 10.45 4.29 -11.80
N ASN A 215 9.96 5.50 -11.50
CA ASN A 215 9.69 6.55 -12.48
C ASN A 215 8.79 6.08 -13.65
N ILE A 216 7.89 5.15 -13.37
CA ILE A 216 6.98 4.63 -14.40
C ILE A 216 6.04 5.70 -14.94
N LEU A 217 5.63 6.66 -14.10
CA LEU A 217 4.93 7.87 -14.52
C LEU A 217 5.92 9.03 -14.59
N ASN A 218 6.76 9.01 -15.62
CA ASN A 218 7.76 10.03 -15.91
C ASN A 218 7.15 11.27 -16.57
N ARG A 219 7.97 12.31 -16.79
CA ARG A 219 7.58 13.58 -17.43
C ARG A 219 6.84 13.37 -18.76
N GLU A 220 7.33 12.49 -19.62
CA GLU A 220 6.74 12.24 -20.95
C GLU A 220 5.34 11.64 -20.84
N ARG A 221 5.13 10.76 -19.87
CA ARG A 221 3.85 10.12 -19.61
C ARG A 221 2.85 11.08 -18.95
N ILE A 222 3.32 11.93 -18.03
CA ILE A 222 2.49 13.00 -17.46
C ILE A 222 2.00 13.94 -18.57
N ALA A 223 2.87 14.31 -19.52
CA ALA A 223 2.50 15.17 -20.65
C ALA A 223 1.46 14.56 -21.60
N ARG A 224 1.23 13.25 -21.57
CA ARG A 224 0.19 12.55 -22.36
C ARG A 224 -1.17 12.51 -21.71
N LEU A 225 -1.24 12.80 -20.40
CA LEU A 225 -2.51 12.84 -19.69
C LEU A 225 -3.38 13.99 -20.20
N PRO A 226 -4.71 13.82 -20.30
CA PRO A 226 -5.60 14.90 -20.69
C PRO A 226 -5.65 15.98 -19.59
N LYS A 227 -6.03 17.21 -19.99
CA LYS A 227 -6.12 18.35 -19.08
C LYS A 227 -6.98 18.09 -17.84
N GLU A 228 -8.01 17.26 -17.98
CA GLU A 228 -8.93 16.94 -16.90
C GLU A 228 -8.44 15.77 -16.01
N ALA A 229 -7.25 15.24 -16.28
CA ALA A 229 -6.74 14.09 -15.53
C ALA A 229 -6.48 14.41 -14.07
N ILE A 230 -6.75 13.43 -13.22
CA ILE A 230 -6.36 13.40 -11.80
C ILE A 230 -5.44 12.20 -11.58
N VAL A 231 -4.32 12.43 -10.91
CA VAL A 231 -3.32 11.40 -10.57
C VAL A 231 -3.36 11.13 -9.07
N ILE A 232 -3.49 9.87 -8.68
CA ILE A 232 -3.49 9.45 -7.27
C ILE A 232 -2.42 8.39 -7.07
N ASN A 233 -1.50 8.61 -6.13
CA ASN A 233 -0.48 7.63 -5.77
C ASN A 233 -0.64 7.16 -4.32
N VAL A 234 -1.00 5.88 -4.17
CA VAL A 234 -1.08 5.16 -2.90
C VAL A 234 -0.16 3.93 -2.90
N GLY A 235 0.75 3.85 -3.86
CA GLY A 235 1.73 2.78 -4.01
C GLY A 235 3.08 3.14 -3.42
N ARG A 236 3.95 3.78 -4.23
CA ARG A 236 5.28 4.22 -3.81
C ARG A 236 5.64 5.56 -4.44
N GLY A 237 6.32 6.42 -3.68
CA GLY A 237 6.69 7.78 -4.10
C GLY A 237 7.55 7.80 -5.35
N ASN A 238 8.57 6.97 -5.41
CA ASN A 238 9.51 6.89 -6.53
C ASN A 238 8.92 6.32 -7.83
N ALA A 239 7.64 5.92 -7.85
CA ALA A 239 6.98 5.46 -9.06
C ALA A 239 6.60 6.59 -10.02
N LEU A 240 6.67 7.86 -9.59
CA LEU A 240 6.40 9.02 -10.43
C LEU A 240 7.50 10.08 -10.33
N ASP A 241 7.63 10.89 -11.39
CA ASP A 241 8.45 12.10 -11.42
C ASP A 241 7.69 13.22 -10.69
N GLN A 242 8.03 13.44 -9.42
CA GLN A 242 7.37 14.43 -8.56
C GLN A 242 7.56 15.87 -9.07
N ALA A 243 8.74 16.18 -9.62
CA ALA A 243 9.02 17.49 -10.16
C ALA A 243 8.20 17.79 -11.44
N ALA A 244 8.10 16.80 -12.32
CA ALA A 244 7.27 16.89 -13.51
C ALA A 244 5.78 16.98 -13.17
N LEU A 245 5.32 16.24 -12.13
CA LEU A 245 3.94 16.35 -11.64
C LEU A 245 3.64 17.76 -11.10
N ALA A 246 4.53 18.29 -10.26
CA ALA A 246 4.38 19.65 -9.71
C ALA A 246 4.32 20.70 -10.83
N GLU A 247 5.17 20.61 -11.85
CA GLU A 247 5.13 21.48 -13.02
C GLU A 247 3.80 21.37 -13.77
N ALA A 248 3.33 20.13 -14.02
CA ALA A 248 2.06 19.92 -14.72
C ALA A 248 0.85 20.49 -13.96
N LEU A 249 0.86 20.41 -12.62
CA LEU A 249 -0.17 21.01 -11.76
C LEU A 249 -0.08 22.53 -11.75
N ASN A 250 1.11 23.10 -11.59
CA ASN A 250 1.32 24.54 -11.51
C ASN A 250 1.04 25.26 -12.83
N THR A 251 1.13 24.55 -13.97
CA THR A 251 0.79 25.06 -15.31
C THR A 251 -0.63 24.71 -15.76
N ASP A 252 -1.46 24.14 -14.87
CA ASP A 252 -2.82 23.68 -15.17
C ASP A 252 -2.88 22.70 -16.37
N HIS A 253 -1.81 21.91 -16.57
CA HIS A 253 -1.78 20.85 -17.59
C HIS A 253 -2.71 19.68 -17.22
N ILE A 254 -2.74 19.30 -15.90
CA ILE A 254 -3.68 18.33 -15.35
C ILE A 254 -4.50 18.94 -14.23
N ALA A 255 -5.66 18.36 -13.93
CA ALA A 255 -6.64 18.98 -13.01
C ALA A 255 -6.29 18.85 -11.53
N GLY A 256 -5.50 17.85 -11.14
CA GLY A 256 -5.14 17.66 -9.74
C GLY A 256 -4.36 16.37 -9.48
N ALA A 257 -3.78 16.28 -8.29
CA ALA A 257 -3.16 15.06 -7.81
C ALA A 257 -3.34 14.86 -6.30
N ALA A 258 -3.24 13.60 -5.86
CA ALA A 258 -3.13 13.24 -4.44
C ALA A 258 -2.00 12.22 -4.25
N LEU A 259 -1.07 12.52 -3.36
CA LEU A 259 0.06 11.67 -3.03
C LEU A 259 -0.01 11.31 -1.55
N ASP A 260 -0.23 10.04 -1.25
CA ASP A 260 -0.08 9.51 0.11
C ASP A 260 1.37 9.06 0.36
N VAL A 261 2.11 8.87 -0.71
CA VAL A 261 3.52 8.43 -0.72
C VAL A 261 4.35 9.36 -1.59
N VAL A 262 5.55 9.69 -1.12
CA VAL A 262 6.51 10.59 -1.78
C VAL A 262 7.93 10.00 -1.70
N ASP A 263 8.89 10.60 -2.37
CA ASP A 263 10.29 10.21 -2.29
C ASP A 263 11.17 11.48 -2.25
N PRO A 264 11.92 11.73 -1.15
CA PRO A 264 12.05 10.89 0.04
C PRO A 264 10.86 10.97 1.00
N GLU A 265 10.73 9.99 1.89
CA GLU A 265 9.86 10.02 3.07
C GLU A 265 10.71 10.02 4.35
N PRO A 266 10.49 10.97 5.29
CA PRO A 266 9.54 12.11 5.24
C PRO A 266 9.89 13.14 4.17
N LEU A 267 8.86 13.82 3.62
CA LEU A 267 9.07 14.92 2.67
C LEU A 267 9.80 16.08 3.38
N PRO A 268 10.94 16.60 2.84
CA PRO A 268 11.66 17.72 3.42
C PRO A 268 10.78 18.98 3.57
N GLU A 269 10.98 19.75 4.65
CA GLU A 269 10.18 20.96 4.94
C GLU A 269 10.23 22.03 3.85
N ASN A 270 11.32 22.07 3.07
CA ASN A 270 11.53 23.01 1.98
C ASN A 270 11.23 22.41 0.59
N ASP A 271 10.57 21.27 0.52
CA ASP A 271 10.24 20.64 -0.76
C ASP A 271 9.15 21.43 -1.51
N PRO A 272 9.31 21.70 -2.83
CA PRO A 272 8.33 22.44 -3.62
C PRO A 272 6.94 21.82 -3.68
N LEU A 273 6.81 20.52 -3.41
CA LEU A 273 5.51 19.84 -3.38
C LEU A 273 4.54 20.47 -2.38
N TRP A 274 5.04 21.02 -1.26
CA TRP A 274 4.17 21.66 -0.26
C TRP A 274 3.36 22.83 -0.80
N ASP A 275 3.93 23.59 -1.75
CA ASP A 275 3.30 24.77 -2.36
C ASP A 275 2.70 24.48 -3.74
N THR A 276 2.65 23.23 -4.16
CA THR A 276 2.11 22.85 -5.48
C THR A 276 0.60 22.98 -5.49
N LYS A 277 0.07 23.68 -6.51
CA LYS A 277 -1.38 23.85 -6.69
C LYS A 277 -2.08 22.53 -6.96
N HIS A 278 -3.35 22.42 -6.55
CA HIS A 278 -4.21 21.26 -6.84
C HIS A 278 -3.63 19.91 -6.37
N LEU A 279 -2.70 19.95 -5.41
CA LEU A 279 -2.09 18.77 -4.81
C LEU A 279 -2.65 18.54 -3.40
N ILE A 280 -3.04 17.30 -3.13
CA ILE A 280 -3.31 16.81 -1.77
C ILE A 280 -2.14 15.92 -1.36
N LEU A 281 -1.46 16.30 -0.27
CA LEU A 281 -0.41 15.47 0.34
C LEU A 281 -0.94 14.87 1.64
N THR A 282 -0.71 13.58 1.83
CA THR A 282 -0.94 12.88 3.10
C THR A 282 0.30 12.08 3.49
N PRO A 283 0.67 12.05 4.80
CA PRO A 283 1.96 11.53 5.22
C PRO A 283 1.94 10.00 5.41
N HIS A 284 1.71 9.25 4.32
CA HIS A 284 1.68 7.79 4.24
C HIS A 284 0.71 7.17 5.28
N ILE A 285 -0.54 7.66 5.29
CA ILE A 285 -1.57 7.32 6.28
C ILE A 285 -2.77 6.56 5.70
N SER A 286 -2.80 6.33 4.38
CA SER A 286 -3.94 5.68 3.72
C SER A 286 -4.20 4.26 4.23
N GLY A 287 -3.17 3.56 4.72
CA GLY A 287 -3.26 2.25 5.33
C GLY A 287 -2.54 2.18 6.67
N ASN A 288 -3.27 1.90 7.76
CA ASN A 288 -2.69 1.73 9.09
C ASN A 288 -3.43 0.65 9.90
N LEU A 289 -2.88 0.31 11.08
CA LEU A 289 -3.42 -0.69 12.01
C LEU A 289 -4.25 -0.04 13.13
N THR A 290 -5.09 0.95 12.80
CA THR A 290 -6.01 1.61 13.73
C THR A 290 -7.48 1.24 13.49
N LEU A 291 -7.82 0.77 12.29
CA LEU A 291 -9.14 0.23 11.98
C LEU A 291 -9.24 -1.23 12.45
N GLY A 292 -10.26 -1.55 13.26
CA GLY A 292 -10.48 -2.90 13.77
C GLY A 292 -10.47 -3.96 12.68
N TYR A 293 -11.19 -3.72 11.58
CA TYR A 293 -11.21 -4.61 10.41
C TYR A 293 -9.80 -4.93 9.88
N THR A 294 -8.92 -3.92 9.77
CA THR A 294 -7.54 -4.13 9.28
C THR A 294 -6.72 -4.96 10.28
N CYS A 295 -6.92 -4.71 11.58
CA CYS A 295 -6.28 -5.49 12.64
C CYS A 295 -6.75 -6.94 12.63
N ASP A 296 -8.06 -7.16 12.57
CA ASP A 296 -8.68 -8.50 12.52
C ASP A 296 -8.15 -9.28 11.29
N ARG A 297 -8.18 -8.65 10.11
CA ARG A 297 -7.72 -9.29 8.88
C ARG A 297 -6.22 -9.60 8.89
N ASN A 298 -5.40 -8.75 9.50
CA ASN A 298 -3.97 -8.97 9.64
C ASN A 298 -3.67 -10.24 10.49
N VAL A 299 -4.43 -10.40 11.59
CA VAL A 299 -4.33 -11.57 12.46
C VAL A 299 -4.84 -12.84 11.74
N GLU A 300 -5.96 -12.75 11.02
CA GLU A 300 -6.50 -13.86 10.24
C GLU A 300 -5.47 -14.37 9.23
N LEU A 301 -4.86 -13.47 8.44
CA LEU A 301 -3.85 -13.81 7.44
C LEU A 301 -2.61 -14.50 8.08
N PHE A 302 -2.16 -13.99 9.22
CA PHE A 302 -1.09 -14.62 9.97
C PHE A 302 -1.48 -16.06 10.42
N CYS A 303 -2.68 -16.24 10.96
CA CYS A 303 -3.15 -17.55 11.41
C CYS A 303 -3.34 -18.54 10.24
N GLU A 304 -3.87 -18.07 9.09
CA GLU A 304 -3.97 -18.85 7.86
C GLU A 304 -2.60 -19.34 7.39
N ASP A 305 -1.61 -18.44 7.33
CA ASP A 305 -0.25 -18.79 6.92
C ASP A 305 0.49 -19.62 7.97
N LEU A 306 0.19 -19.46 9.26
CA LEU A 306 0.74 -20.33 10.31
C LEU A 306 0.26 -21.79 10.15
N ALA A 307 -1.01 -21.99 9.80
CA ALA A 307 -1.55 -23.32 9.50
C ALA A 307 -0.92 -23.92 8.23
N ASN A 308 -0.67 -23.12 7.20
CA ASN A 308 0.04 -23.55 6.00
C ASN A 308 1.49 -23.95 6.32
N TYR A 309 2.19 -23.09 7.07
CA TYR A 309 3.56 -23.32 7.50
C TYR A 309 3.71 -24.62 8.30
N ALA A 310 2.85 -24.83 9.29
CA ALA A 310 2.86 -26.04 10.12
C ALA A 310 2.63 -27.32 9.32
N ALA A 311 1.79 -27.23 8.27
CA ALA A 311 1.48 -28.34 7.36
C ALA A 311 2.50 -28.53 6.22
N GLY A 312 3.56 -27.71 6.17
CA GLY A 312 4.54 -27.75 5.07
C GLY A 312 3.99 -27.30 3.72
N ARG A 313 2.86 -26.56 3.71
CA ARG A 313 2.26 -25.99 2.52
C ARG A 313 2.87 -24.61 2.23
N PRO A 314 2.83 -24.13 0.97
CA PRO A 314 3.22 -22.75 0.66
C PRO A 314 2.42 -21.73 1.45
N LEU A 315 3.07 -20.64 1.88
CA LEU A 315 2.40 -19.50 2.47
C LEU A 315 1.57 -18.77 1.39
N SER A 316 0.36 -18.34 1.75
CA SER A 316 -0.55 -17.63 0.84
C SER A 316 -0.04 -16.23 0.45
N HIS A 317 0.77 -15.63 1.34
CA HIS A 317 1.32 -14.30 1.18
C HIS A 317 2.86 -14.30 1.14
N LEU A 318 3.43 -15.38 0.58
CA LEU A 318 4.87 -15.50 0.40
C LEU A 318 5.39 -14.41 -0.55
N VAL A 319 6.39 -13.70 -0.11
CA VAL A 319 7.09 -12.67 -0.90
C VAL A 319 8.23 -13.29 -1.69
N ASP A 320 8.27 -13.01 -2.99
CA ASP A 320 9.46 -13.24 -3.79
C ASP A 320 10.48 -12.12 -3.53
N ARG A 321 11.45 -12.37 -2.65
CA ARG A 321 12.44 -11.37 -2.22
C ARG A 321 13.27 -10.79 -3.38
N LYS A 322 13.47 -11.55 -4.46
CA LYS A 322 14.18 -11.07 -5.66
C LYS A 322 13.33 -10.09 -6.46
N ARG A 323 12.01 -10.25 -6.41
CA ARG A 323 11.05 -9.38 -7.10
C ARG A 323 10.60 -8.20 -6.24
N GLY A 324 10.75 -8.28 -4.91
CA GLY A 324 10.38 -7.21 -3.98
C GLY A 324 8.91 -7.20 -3.56
N TYR A 325 8.13 -8.24 -3.90
CA TYR A 325 6.70 -8.33 -3.54
C TYR A 325 6.17 -9.76 -3.60
#